data_3585c3ee7c76b10741181816b31cb0dd
#
_entry.id   3585c3ee7c76b10741181816b31cb0dd
#
_cell.length_a   1.000
_cell.length_b   1.000
_cell.length_c   1.000
_cell.angle_alpha   90.00
_cell.angle_beta   90.00
_cell.angle_gamma   90.00
#
_symmetry.space_group_name_H-M   'P 1'
#
loop_
_entity.id
_entity.type
_entity.pdbx_description
1 polymer ?
#
loop_
_entity_poly.entity_id
_entity_poly.type
_entity_poly.pdbx_seq_one_letter_code
_entity_poly.pdbx_strand_id
1 'polypeptide(L)'
;MAHPSVSRLSFAATAHCLAGCSIGEILGMASGAGFGWRPGITVSVSVVLAFLFGYAFTVLPLLKSGMALVATLRLALASDTFSIVVMEIVDNGIMLVIPGAMDAGLADPLFWASLAGSLLLAGMAAFPVNRWLIVRGRGHALVHAQHKLPPGSLPGKESADDSTSHHEPMDHGRHDR
;
A
#
# COMPACT_ATOMS: atom_id res chain seq x y z
N MET A 1 11.68 -12.44 17.93
CA MET A 1 10.45 -11.68 17.56
C MET A 1 9.80 -12.39 16.39
N ALA A 2 8.51 -12.75 16.46
CA ALA A 2 7.83 -13.46 15.38
C ALA A 2 7.64 -12.51 14.19
N HIS A 3 8.10 -12.90 12.99
CA HIS A 3 7.83 -12.17 11.75
C HIS A 3 6.31 -12.18 11.49
N PRO A 4 5.71 -11.02 11.16
CA PRO A 4 4.28 -11.00 10.83
C PRO A 4 4.00 -11.87 9.61
N SER A 5 2.94 -12.68 9.67
CA SER A 5 2.56 -13.52 8.53
C SER A 5 2.18 -12.67 7.32
N VAL A 6 2.41 -13.18 6.11
CA VAL A 6 2.04 -12.51 4.85
C VAL A 6 0.56 -12.09 4.86
N SER A 7 -0.32 -12.93 5.43
CA SER A 7 -1.75 -12.62 5.52
C SER A 7 -2.04 -11.40 6.41
N ARG A 8 -1.35 -11.24 7.55
CA ARG A 8 -1.49 -10.06 8.40
C ARG A 8 -1.02 -8.79 7.70
N LEU A 9 0.09 -8.88 6.98
CA LEU A 9 0.61 -7.76 6.19
C LEU A 9 -0.35 -7.38 5.06
N SER A 10 -0.91 -8.38 4.36
CA SER A 10 -1.89 -8.15 3.29
C SER A 10 -3.16 -7.51 3.82
N PHE A 11 -3.66 -7.97 4.97
CA PHE A 11 -4.82 -7.37 5.61
C PHE A 11 -4.56 -5.91 6.01
N ALA A 12 -3.41 -5.64 6.62
CA ALA A 12 -3.04 -4.27 7.01
C ALA A 12 -2.93 -3.34 5.79
N ALA A 13 -2.31 -3.81 4.69
CA ALA A 13 -2.21 -3.05 3.45
C ALA A 13 -3.61 -2.78 2.85
N THR A 14 -4.48 -3.80 2.80
CA THR A 14 -5.85 -3.64 2.28
C THR A 14 -6.66 -2.67 3.13
N ALA A 15 -6.61 -2.79 4.45
CA ALA A 15 -7.32 -1.88 5.35
C ALA A 15 -6.82 -0.43 5.21
N HIS A 16 -5.53 -0.24 4.99
CA HIS A 16 -4.92 1.06 4.77
C HIS A 16 -5.39 1.71 3.46
N CYS A 17 -5.32 0.98 2.34
CA CYS A 17 -5.85 1.45 1.07
C CYS A 17 -7.35 1.73 1.15
N LEU A 18 -8.12 0.82 1.77
CA LEU A 18 -9.57 0.97 1.94
C LEU A 18 -9.91 2.25 2.71
N ALA A 19 -9.19 2.56 3.79
CA ALA A 19 -9.39 3.79 4.54
C ALA A 19 -9.15 5.05 3.69
N GLY A 20 -8.08 5.06 2.87
CA GLY A 20 -7.79 6.16 1.96
C GLY A 20 -8.88 6.34 0.90
N CYS A 21 -9.28 5.26 0.21
CA CYS A 21 -10.34 5.28 -0.78
C CYS A 21 -11.67 5.74 -0.17
N SER A 22 -12.08 5.18 0.97
CA SER A 22 -13.33 5.56 1.65
C SER A 22 -13.42 7.06 1.95
N ILE A 23 -12.32 7.66 2.43
CA ILE A 23 -12.28 9.11 2.69
C ILE A 23 -12.45 9.88 1.38
N GLY A 24 -11.75 9.49 0.32
CA GLY A 24 -11.84 10.13 -0.98
C GLY A 24 -13.26 10.07 -1.58
N GLU A 25 -13.89 8.91 -1.50
CA GLU A 25 -15.24 8.70 -1.99
C GLU A 25 -16.29 9.48 -1.21
N ILE A 26 -16.26 9.42 0.13
CA ILE A 26 -17.19 10.19 0.97
C ILE A 26 -17.07 11.69 0.67
N LEU A 27 -15.86 12.21 0.57
CA LEU A 27 -15.63 13.61 0.24
C LEU A 27 -16.08 13.97 -1.17
N GLY A 28 -15.82 13.12 -2.15
CA GLY A 28 -16.25 13.32 -3.53
C GLY A 28 -17.77 13.30 -3.67
N MET A 29 -18.43 12.33 -3.08
CA MET A 29 -19.90 12.22 -3.10
C MET A 29 -20.56 13.35 -2.31
N ALA A 30 -20.04 13.72 -1.13
CA ALA A 30 -20.52 14.85 -0.36
C ALA A 30 -20.41 16.16 -1.14
N SER A 31 -19.28 16.36 -1.84
CA SER A 31 -19.07 17.52 -2.69
C SER A 31 -20.05 17.52 -3.89
N GLY A 32 -20.22 16.37 -4.55
CA GLY A 32 -21.16 16.20 -5.65
C GLY A 32 -22.60 16.53 -5.26
N ALA A 33 -23.05 16.02 -4.11
CA ALA A 33 -24.37 16.32 -3.56
C ALA A 33 -24.51 17.81 -3.18
N GLY A 34 -23.48 18.40 -2.56
CA GLY A 34 -23.51 19.82 -2.16
C GLY A 34 -23.51 20.80 -3.32
N PHE A 35 -22.83 20.47 -4.41
CA PHE A 35 -22.72 21.32 -5.61
C PHE A 35 -23.70 20.94 -6.72
N GLY A 36 -24.50 19.90 -6.55
CA GLY A 36 -25.45 19.41 -7.56
C GLY A 36 -24.79 18.90 -8.83
N TRP A 37 -23.65 18.22 -8.72
CA TRP A 37 -22.93 17.70 -9.86
C TRP A 37 -23.64 16.50 -10.50
N ARG A 38 -23.41 16.31 -11.79
CA ARG A 38 -23.86 15.10 -12.48
C ARG A 38 -23.11 13.87 -11.93
N PRO A 39 -23.73 12.69 -11.89
CA PRO A 39 -23.10 11.47 -11.36
C PRO A 39 -21.70 11.20 -11.92
N GLY A 40 -21.48 11.39 -13.22
CA GLY A 40 -20.17 11.18 -13.82
C GLY A 40 -19.07 12.12 -13.30
N ILE A 41 -19.39 13.38 -13.00
CA ILE A 41 -18.43 14.33 -12.41
C ILE A 41 -18.16 13.92 -10.96
N THR A 42 -19.19 13.58 -10.21
CA THR A 42 -19.08 13.12 -8.82
C THR A 42 -18.16 11.91 -8.72
N VAL A 43 -18.40 10.88 -9.51
CA VAL A 43 -17.54 9.68 -9.57
C VAL A 43 -16.09 10.03 -9.94
N SER A 44 -15.91 10.87 -10.97
CA SER A 44 -14.54 11.25 -11.39
C SER A 44 -13.77 11.97 -10.28
N VAL A 45 -14.44 12.88 -9.56
CA VAL A 45 -13.82 13.59 -8.43
C VAL A 45 -13.56 12.64 -7.25
N SER A 46 -14.50 11.74 -6.94
CA SER A 46 -14.33 10.71 -5.90
C SER A 46 -13.12 9.84 -6.17
N VAL A 47 -12.96 9.32 -7.38
CA VAL A 47 -11.81 8.51 -7.81
C VAL A 47 -10.50 9.28 -7.64
N VAL A 48 -10.44 10.54 -8.12
CA VAL A 48 -9.23 11.37 -7.95
C VAL A 48 -8.89 11.57 -6.47
N LEU A 49 -9.90 11.84 -5.64
CA LEU A 49 -9.69 11.99 -4.19
C LEU A 49 -9.27 10.67 -3.53
N ALA A 50 -9.84 9.53 -3.94
CA ALA A 50 -9.45 8.22 -3.44
C ALA A 50 -7.97 7.91 -3.73
N PHE A 51 -7.49 8.19 -4.93
CA PHE A 51 -6.06 8.09 -5.26
C PHE A 51 -5.21 9.04 -4.42
N LEU A 52 -5.64 10.30 -4.26
CA LEU A 52 -4.91 11.30 -3.49
C LEU A 52 -4.76 10.88 -2.02
N PHE A 53 -5.86 10.49 -1.39
CA PHE A 53 -5.84 10.04 0.01
C PHE A 53 -5.15 8.69 0.15
N GLY A 54 -5.37 7.74 -0.74
CA GLY A 54 -4.68 6.45 -0.75
C GLY A 54 -3.16 6.62 -0.78
N TYR A 55 -2.64 7.45 -1.69
CA TYR A 55 -1.21 7.75 -1.72
C TYR A 55 -0.75 8.56 -0.51
N ALA A 56 -1.54 9.52 -0.05
CA ALA A 56 -1.17 10.32 1.12
C ALA A 56 -0.95 9.47 2.36
N PHE A 57 -1.80 8.46 2.57
CA PHE A 57 -1.66 7.52 3.69
C PHE A 57 -0.36 6.72 3.63
N THR A 58 0.16 6.41 2.44
CA THR A 58 1.45 5.74 2.27
C THR A 58 2.63 6.70 2.32
N VAL A 59 2.52 7.83 1.63
CA VAL A 59 3.61 8.79 1.46
C VAL A 59 3.94 9.51 2.76
N LEU A 60 2.93 9.97 3.50
CA LEU A 60 3.15 10.76 4.72
C LEU A 60 3.96 10.04 5.81
N PRO A 61 3.66 8.77 6.17
CA PRO A 61 4.48 8.04 7.14
C PRO A 61 5.91 7.80 6.66
N LEU A 62 6.10 7.53 5.36
CA LEU A 62 7.41 7.29 4.78
C LEU A 62 8.29 8.55 4.76
N LEU A 63 7.70 9.71 4.45
CA LEU A 63 8.40 11.00 4.56
C LEU A 63 8.78 11.31 6.01
N LYS A 64 7.88 11.05 6.96
CA LYS A 64 8.17 11.21 8.39
C LYS A 64 9.30 10.29 8.89
N SER A 65 9.52 9.15 8.24
CA SER A 65 10.65 8.26 8.54
C SER A 65 11.98 8.70 7.94
N GLY A 66 12.02 9.85 7.24
CA GLY A 66 13.23 10.41 6.65
C GLY A 66 13.56 9.93 5.23
N MET A 67 12.63 9.21 4.57
CA MET A 67 12.83 8.81 3.17
C MET A 67 12.77 10.00 2.22
N ALA A 68 13.61 9.98 1.19
CA ALA A 68 13.58 10.98 0.13
C ALA A 68 12.24 10.95 -0.63
N LEU A 69 11.68 12.11 -0.95
CA LEU A 69 10.37 12.26 -1.60
C LEU A 69 10.24 11.40 -2.88
N VAL A 70 11.26 11.43 -3.75
CA VAL A 70 11.23 10.68 -5.02
C VAL A 70 11.17 9.17 -4.77
N ALA A 71 11.95 8.66 -3.81
CA ALA A 71 11.92 7.24 -3.45
C ALA A 71 10.57 6.84 -2.86
N THR A 72 10.01 7.68 -1.99
CA THR A 72 8.70 7.49 -1.38
C THR A 72 7.57 7.45 -2.42
N LEU A 73 7.56 8.41 -3.36
CA LEU A 73 6.55 8.44 -4.43
C LEU A 73 6.65 7.22 -5.36
N ARG A 74 7.85 6.84 -5.78
CA ARG A 74 8.04 5.63 -6.61
C ARG A 74 7.54 4.39 -5.91
N LEU A 75 7.77 4.29 -4.62
CA LEU A 75 7.34 3.16 -3.83
C LEU A 75 5.83 3.12 -3.67
N ALA A 76 5.19 4.24 -3.30
CA ALA A 76 3.74 4.35 -3.19
C ALA A 76 3.07 4.03 -4.53
N LEU A 77 3.54 4.61 -5.64
CA LEU A 77 3.02 4.30 -6.97
C LEU A 77 3.13 2.82 -7.31
N ALA A 78 4.26 2.18 -7.02
CA ALA A 78 4.49 0.77 -7.34
C ALA A 78 3.66 -0.19 -6.48
N SER A 79 3.36 0.18 -5.21
CA SER A 79 2.64 -0.67 -4.26
C SER A 79 1.13 -0.47 -4.29
N ASP A 80 0.67 0.78 -4.41
CA ASP A 80 -0.72 1.12 -4.10
C ASP A 80 -1.60 1.28 -5.34
N THR A 81 -1.02 1.74 -6.48
CA THR A 81 -1.79 2.02 -7.70
C THR A 81 -2.69 0.85 -8.10
N PHE A 82 -2.12 -0.36 -8.15
CA PHE A 82 -2.86 -1.52 -8.63
C PHE A 82 -3.99 -1.91 -7.66
N SER A 83 -3.74 -1.80 -6.38
CA SER A 83 -4.75 -2.06 -5.34
C SER A 83 -5.88 -1.04 -5.38
N ILE A 84 -5.55 0.25 -5.48
CA ILE A 84 -6.53 1.33 -5.58
C ILE A 84 -7.38 1.17 -6.85
N VAL A 85 -6.76 0.92 -8.02
CA VAL A 85 -7.50 0.69 -9.27
C VAL A 85 -8.52 -0.44 -9.14
N VAL A 86 -8.13 -1.57 -8.54
CA VAL A 86 -9.06 -2.68 -8.33
C VAL A 86 -10.20 -2.29 -7.39
N MET A 87 -9.89 -1.58 -6.29
CA MET A 87 -10.91 -1.08 -5.37
C MET A 87 -11.90 -0.15 -6.07
N GLU A 88 -11.41 0.84 -6.81
CA GLU A 88 -12.24 1.82 -7.52
C GLU A 88 -13.14 1.18 -8.58
N ILE A 89 -12.62 0.21 -9.35
CA ILE A 89 -13.43 -0.51 -10.35
C ILE A 89 -14.56 -1.30 -9.67
N VAL A 90 -14.27 -2.00 -8.59
CA VAL A 90 -15.27 -2.82 -7.90
C VAL A 90 -16.28 -1.94 -7.18
N ASP A 91 -15.83 -0.95 -6.44
CA ASP A 91 -16.70 -0.06 -5.66
C ASP A 91 -17.65 0.73 -6.56
N ASN A 92 -17.08 1.51 -7.49
CA ASN A 92 -17.90 2.29 -8.43
C ASN A 92 -18.79 1.40 -9.32
N GLY A 93 -18.30 0.21 -9.72
CA GLY A 93 -19.10 -0.77 -10.44
C GLY A 93 -20.33 -1.21 -9.66
N ILE A 94 -20.19 -1.49 -8.37
CA ILE A 94 -21.29 -1.89 -7.48
C ILE A 94 -22.25 -0.71 -7.27
N MET A 95 -21.73 0.49 -6.98
CA MET A 95 -22.57 1.69 -6.82
C MET A 95 -23.41 2.00 -8.05
N LEU A 96 -22.89 1.75 -9.26
CA LEU A 96 -23.62 1.93 -10.51
C LEU A 96 -24.71 0.86 -10.74
N VAL A 97 -24.51 -0.35 -10.22
CA VAL A 97 -25.44 -1.48 -10.40
C VAL A 97 -26.60 -1.43 -9.39
N ILE A 98 -26.38 -0.86 -8.20
CA ILE A 98 -27.44 -0.73 -7.19
C ILE A 98 -28.42 0.39 -7.59
N PRO A 99 -29.71 0.07 -7.87
CA PRO A 99 -30.66 1.09 -8.27
C PRO A 99 -30.84 2.16 -7.18
N GLY A 100 -30.70 3.43 -7.58
CA GLY A 100 -30.87 4.57 -6.69
C GLY A 100 -29.70 4.90 -5.77
N ALA A 101 -28.63 4.09 -5.75
CA ALA A 101 -27.47 4.36 -4.88
C ALA A 101 -26.78 5.69 -5.24
N MET A 102 -26.66 5.97 -6.55
CA MET A 102 -26.04 7.22 -7.05
C MET A 102 -26.92 8.47 -6.88
N ASP A 103 -28.23 8.27 -6.72
CA ASP A 103 -29.20 9.37 -6.52
C ASP A 103 -29.54 9.56 -5.03
N ALA A 104 -29.12 8.63 -4.18
CA ALA A 104 -29.34 8.68 -2.75
C ALA A 104 -28.52 9.82 -2.13
N GLY A 105 -29.18 10.69 -1.39
CA GLY A 105 -28.49 11.76 -0.65
C GLY A 105 -27.77 11.25 0.59
N LEU A 106 -26.89 12.08 1.14
CA LEU A 106 -26.13 11.74 2.38
C LEU A 106 -27.01 11.44 3.61
N ALA A 107 -28.26 11.87 3.60
CA ALA A 107 -29.24 11.56 4.66
C ALA A 107 -29.96 10.22 4.43
N ASP A 108 -29.79 9.59 3.27
CA ASP A 108 -30.47 8.36 2.91
C ASP A 108 -29.68 7.14 3.43
N PRO A 109 -30.32 6.23 4.19
CA PRO A 109 -29.66 4.99 4.60
C PRO A 109 -29.18 4.12 3.43
N LEU A 110 -29.83 4.19 2.25
CA LEU A 110 -29.42 3.47 1.05
C LEU A 110 -28.02 3.88 0.61
N PHE A 111 -27.68 5.17 0.68
CA PHE A 111 -26.33 5.66 0.39
C PHE A 111 -25.27 4.95 1.23
N TRP A 112 -25.45 4.98 2.55
CA TRP A 112 -24.46 4.39 3.47
C TRP A 112 -24.39 2.87 3.38
N ALA A 113 -25.53 2.20 3.18
CA ALA A 113 -25.56 0.75 3.02
C ALA A 113 -24.87 0.31 1.72
N SER A 114 -25.13 1.02 0.62
CA SER A 114 -24.50 0.75 -0.67
C SER A 114 -22.99 1.02 -0.64
N LEU A 115 -22.57 2.15 -0.06
CA LEU A 115 -21.17 2.52 0.10
C LEU A 115 -20.43 1.51 1.01
N ALA A 116 -20.99 1.14 2.14
CA ALA A 116 -20.36 0.16 3.04
C ALA A 116 -20.26 -1.23 2.38
N GLY A 117 -21.30 -1.64 1.66
CA GLY A 117 -21.32 -2.92 0.93
C GLY A 117 -20.30 -2.95 -0.21
N SER A 118 -20.24 -1.90 -1.01
CA SER A 118 -19.31 -1.78 -2.14
C SER A 118 -17.86 -1.73 -1.67
N LEU A 119 -17.54 -0.95 -0.64
CA LEU A 119 -16.22 -0.89 -0.03
C LEU A 119 -15.79 -2.24 0.57
N LEU A 120 -16.70 -2.98 1.21
CA LEU A 120 -16.40 -4.30 1.73
C LEU A 120 -16.02 -5.27 0.60
N LEU A 121 -16.79 -5.29 -0.49
CA LEU A 121 -16.52 -6.12 -1.66
C LEU A 121 -15.25 -5.69 -2.38
N ALA A 122 -15.01 -4.38 -2.51
CA ALA A 122 -13.77 -3.82 -3.06
C ALA A 122 -12.55 -4.24 -2.23
N GLY A 123 -12.64 -4.17 -0.92
CA GLY A 123 -11.60 -4.64 0.00
C GLY A 123 -11.32 -6.15 -0.13
N MET A 124 -12.36 -6.96 -0.27
CA MET A 124 -12.20 -8.40 -0.51
C MET A 124 -11.52 -8.68 -1.86
N ALA A 125 -11.84 -7.93 -2.90
CA ALA A 125 -11.20 -8.04 -4.21
C ALA A 125 -9.73 -7.56 -4.18
N ALA A 126 -9.44 -6.50 -3.45
CA ALA A 126 -8.09 -5.96 -3.33
C ALA A 126 -7.16 -6.81 -2.43
N PHE A 127 -7.70 -7.59 -1.50
CA PHE A 127 -6.91 -8.43 -0.61
C PHE A 127 -5.98 -9.41 -1.34
N PRO A 128 -6.43 -10.23 -2.31
CA PRO A 128 -5.55 -11.11 -3.06
C PRO A 128 -4.51 -10.35 -3.89
N VAL A 129 -4.86 -9.16 -4.37
CA VAL A 129 -3.95 -8.27 -5.10
C VAL A 129 -2.81 -7.80 -4.18
N ASN A 130 -3.13 -7.29 -3.00
CA ASN A 130 -2.16 -6.87 -2.01
C ASN A 130 -1.28 -8.03 -1.55
N ARG A 131 -1.87 -9.22 -1.36
CA ARG A 131 -1.12 -10.43 -1.03
C ARG A 131 -0.10 -10.78 -2.12
N TRP A 132 -0.52 -10.72 -3.38
CA TRP A 132 0.36 -11.00 -4.52
C TRP A 132 1.50 -9.97 -4.63
N LEU A 133 1.21 -8.67 -4.43
CA LEU A 133 2.20 -7.62 -4.42
C LEU A 133 3.24 -7.80 -3.30
N ILE A 134 2.78 -8.17 -2.11
CA ILE A 134 3.65 -8.42 -0.95
C ILE A 134 4.57 -9.61 -1.20
N VAL A 135 4.04 -10.73 -1.71
CA VAL A 135 4.83 -11.92 -2.02
C VAL A 135 5.89 -11.62 -3.09
N ARG A 136 5.61 -10.72 -4.03
CA ARG A 136 6.57 -10.28 -5.06
C ARG A 136 7.52 -9.18 -4.62
N GLY A 137 7.55 -8.82 -3.35
CA GLY A 137 8.44 -7.79 -2.82
C GLY A 137 8.05 -6.35 -3.20
N ARG A 138 6.85 -6.13 -3.73
CA ARG A 138 6.34 -4.81 -4.13
C ARG A 138 5.28 -4.27 -3.18
N GLY A 139 4.98 -4.98 -2.10
CA GLY A 139 3.93 -4.60 -1.16
C GLY A 139 4.41 -3.53 -0.18
N HIS A 140 3.61 -2.50 -0.04
CA HIS A 140 3.73 -1.39 0.90
C HIS A 140 4.04 -1.83 2.35
N ALA A 141 3.45 -2.93 2.82
CA ALA A 141 3.69 -3.45 4.16
C ALA A 141 5.13 -3.92 4.40
N LEU A 142 5.87 -4.32 3.35
CA LEU A 142 7.29 -4.72 3.46
C LEU A 142 8.18 -3.51 3.77
N VAL A 143 7.82 -2.32 3.33
CA VAL A 143 8.58 -1.10 3.57
C VAL A 143 8.57 -0.74 5.04
N HIS A 144 7.41 -0.84 5.69
CA HIS A 144 7.30 -0.62 7.14
C HIS A 144 8.04 -1.68 7.96
N ALA A 145 8.14 -2.92 7.45
CA ALA A 145 8.92 -3.97 8.08
C ALA A 145 10.43 -3.72 7.96
N GLN A 146 10.90 -3.23 6.80
CA GLN A 146 12.31 -2.94 6.57
C GLN A 146 12.83 -1.78 7.43
N HIS A 147 12.01 -0.76 7.72
CA HIS A 147 12.41 0.35 8.60
C HIS A 147 12.51 -0.01 10.08
N LYS A 148 12.01 -1.19 10.49
CA LYS A 148 12.15 -1.72 11.85
C LYS A 148 13.39 -2.61 12.01
N LEU A 149 14.12 -2.91 10.93
CA LEU A 149 15.35 -3.70 10.98
C LEU A 149 16.55 -2.76 11.17
N PRO A 150 17.51 -3.09 12.05
CA PRO A 150 18.75 -2.32 12.19
C PRO A 150 19.51 -2.26 10.85
N PRO A 151 20.26 -1.19 10.58
CA PRO A 151 21.10 -1.11 9.38
C PRO A 151 22.07 -2.28 9.37
N GLY A 152 21.97 -3.20 8.41
CA GLY A 152 22.84 -4.36 8.26
C GLY A 152 22.15 -5.72 8.20
N SER A 153 20.85 -5.83 8.43
CA SER A 153 20.15 -7.12 8.43
C SER A 153 19.42 -7.44 7.10
N LEU A 154 19.98 -7.03 5.97
CA LEU A 154 19.45 -7.44 4.66
C LEU A 154 19.92 -8.87 4.34
N PRO A 155 19.04 -9.85 4.11
CA PRO A 155 19.43 -11.15 3.61
C PRO A 155 19.89 -10.98 2.15
N GLY A 156 21.19 -11.07 1.90
CA GLY A 156 21.73 -11.04 0.55
C GLY A 156 23.10 -10.41 0.35
N LYS A 157 23.82 -10.03 1.43
CA LYS A 157 25.22 -9.59 1.34
C LYS A 157 26.14 -10.38 2.29
N GLU A 158 25.95 -11.69 2.30
CA GLU A 158 26.93 -12.58 2.91
C GLU A 158 27.35 -13.56 1.82
N SER A 159 28.58 -13.41 1.35
CA SER A 159 29.38 -14.32 0.55
C SER A 159 29.95 -13.68 -0.70
N ALA A 160 30.86 -12.71 -0.54
CA ALA A 160 31.84 -12.41 -1.60
C ALA A 160 33.06 -11.64 -1.05
N ASP A 161 33.51 -11.91 0.17
CA ASP A 161 34.81 -11.38 0.61
C ASP A 161 35.38 -12.14 1.81
N ASP A 162 35.60 -13.45 1.63
CA ASP A 162 36.46 -14.22 2.52
C ASP A 162 37.19 -15.32 1.73
N SER A 163 38.04 -14.91 0.81
CA SER A 163 39.04 -15.79 0.22
C SER A 163 40.24 -15.02 -0.28
N THR A 164 40.92 -14.27 0.61
CA THR A 164 42.32 -13.91 0.37
C THR A 164 42.96 -13.45 1.69
N SER A 165 43.90 -14.22 2.12
CA SER A 165 45.02 -13.87 2.98
C SER A 165 45.13 -14.70 4.26
N HIS A 166 45.50 -15.97 4.12
CA HIS A 166 46.44 -16.60 5.04
C HIS A 166 47.63 -17.07 4.24
N HIS A 167 48.55 -16.18 4.00
CA HIS A 167 49.94 -16.51 3.67
C HIS A 167 50.69 -16.32 4.96
N GLU A 168 50.92 -17.42 5.65
CA GLU A 168 51.80 -17.53 6.78
C GLU A 168 53.25 -17.67 6.23
N PRO A 169 54.22 -16.83 6.61
CA PRO A 169 55.64 -17.06 6.26
C PRO A 169 56.22 -18.12 7.18
N MET A 170 56.67 -19.23 6.61
CA MET A 170 57.49 -20.21 7.31
C MET A 170 58.82 -19.57 7.70
N ASP A 171 59.04 -19.45 8.97
CA ASP A 171 60.36 -19.13 9.52
C ASP A 171 61.20 -20.38 9.55
N HIS A 172 62.26 -20.39 8.74
CA HIS A 172 63.33 -21.41 8.75
C HIS A 172 64.28 -21.07 9.92
N GLY A 173 64.09 -21.74 11.02
CA GLY A 173 65.04 -21.80 12.11
C GLY A 173 66.38 -22.29 11.64
N ARG A 174 67.38 -21.45 11.82
CA ARG A 174 68.80 -21.78 11.60
C ARG A 174 69.38 -22.23 12.94
N HIS A 175 69.78 -23.53 12.98
CA HIS A 175 70.76 -24.03 13.91
C HIS A 175 72.10 -23.32 13.67
N ASP A 176 72.73 -22.84 14.74
CA ASP A 176 74.18 -23.05 14.94
C ASP A 176 74.58 -22.67 16.39
N ARG A 177 75.15 -23.69 17.03
CA ARG A 177 76.12 -23.75 18.15
C ARG A 177 75.61 -23.54 19.61
#